data_6d7184ba97a6b6ba2901452ab1b6dc83
#
_entry.id   6d7184ba97a6b6ba2901452ab1b6dc83
#
_cell.length_a   1.000
_cell.length_b   1.000
_cell.length_c   1.000
_cell.angle_alpha   90.00
_cell.angle_beta   90.00
_cell.angle_gamma   90.00
#
_symmetry.space_group_name_H-M   'P 1'
#
loop_
_entity.id
_entity.type
_entity.pdbx_description
1 polymer ?
#
loop_
_entity_poly.entity_id
_entity_poly.type
_entity_poly.pdbx_seq_one_letter_code
_entity_poly.pdbx_strand_id
1 'polypeptide(L)'
;TTKTMHDKGLTTTIDWKDKDAYGRSISSKKRSQMHRLRKWQERIRTKDAGERNLQFALSEVDRMASALGVPQSVREVASVIYRRALNEDLIRGRSIEGVSTAALYAACRKEGIPRSLEEISEVSRVERKEIGRTYRYISQELGLEMRPVDPQKYVPRFSSELGLGEEVQSKANEIIETTADQGLLSGKSPTGYAAAAIYAASLLCNEKKTQREVADVAQVTEVTIRNRYQEQIEAMGIHA
;
A
#
# COMPACT_ATOMS: atom_id res chain seq x y z
N THR A 1 32.45 8.23 12.66
CA THR A 1 32.02 9.63 12.52
C THR A 1 32.63 10.21 11.24
N THR A 2 31.95 10.06 10.14
CA THR A 2 32.31 10.71 8.88
C THR A 2 31.97 12.18 9.00
N LYS A 3 32.98 13.01 9.17
CA LYS A 3 32.83 14.46 9.00
C LYS A 3 32.50 14.71 7.55
N THR A 4 31.29 15.15 7.27
CA THR A 4 30.90 15.62 5.96
C THR A 4 31.80 16.78 5.52
N MET A 5 32.19 16.82 4.25
CA MET A 5 33.12 17.80 3.68
C MET A 5 32.72 19.29 3.85
N HIS A 6 31.54 19.56 4.43
CA HIS A 6 31.07 20.93 4.70
C HIS A 6 31.47 21.51 6.06
N ASP A 7 32.06 20.71 6.94
CA ASP A 7 32.45 21.18 8.26
C ASP A 7 33.96 21.46 8.35
N LYS A 8 34.41 22.43 7.57
CA LYS A 8 35.80 22.92 7.62
C LYS A 8 36.03 23.99 8.70
N GLY A 9 35.21 24.00 9.75
CA GLY A 9 35.39 24.94 10.86
C GLY A 9 35.01 26.40 10.54
N LEU A 10 34.37 26.64 9.39
CA LEU A 10 33.94 27.98 8.95
C LEU A 10 32.48 28.30 9.30
N THR A 11 31.71 27.30 9.79
CA THR A 11 30.31 27.48 10.19
C THR A 11 30.15 27.35 11.69
N THR A 12 29.56 28.33 12.35
CA THR A 12 29.21 28.31 13.77
C THR A 12 27.69 28.15 13.92
N THR A 13 27.26 27.27 14.81
CA THR A 13 25.85 27.17 15.25
C THR A 13 25.63 28.18 16.39
N ILE A 14 24.49 28.89 16.32
CA ILE A 14 24.11 29.89 17.33
C ILE A 14 23.08 29.21 18.26
N ASP A 15 23.39 29.18 19.56
CA ASP A 15 22.52 28.64 20.58
C ASP A 15 21.29 29.56 20.79
N TRP A 16 20.19 28.99 21.28
CA TRP A 16 18.94 29.67 21.62
C TRP A 16 19.14 30.80 22.66
N LYS A 17 20.25 30.76 23.45
CA LYS A 17 20.64 31.77 24.44
C LYS A 17 21.38 32.96 23.85
N ASP A 18 21.40 33.14 22.53
CA ASP A 18 22.14 34.19 21.83
C ASP A 18 23.64 34.23 22.14
N LYS A 19 24.24 33.06 22.32
CA LYS A 19 25.68 32.88 22.49
C LYS A 19 26.29 32.20 21.27
N ASP A 20 27.48 32.61 20.89
CA ASP A 20 28.27 31.95 19.86
C ASP A 20 28.84 30.61 20.39
N ALA A 21 29.51 29.85 19.50
CA ALA A 21 30.15 28.58 19.87
C ALA A 21 31.21 28.70 20.99
N TYR A 22 31.66 29.92 21.30
CA TYR A 22 32.62 30.25 22.37
C TYR A 22 31.95 30.83 23.62
N GLY A 23 30.62 30.86 23.67
CA GLY A 23 29.87 31.36 24.82
C GLY A 23 29.79 32.86 24.97
N ARG A 24 30.23 33.63 23.98
CA ARG A 24 30.18 35.10 23.99
C ARG A 24 28.79 35.62 23.66
N SER A 25 28.32 36.62 24.41
CA SER A 25 27.02 37.25 24.15
C SER A 25 27.05 38.08 22.87
N ILE A 26 26.03 37.91 22.04
CA ILE A 26 25.88 38.60 20.75
C ILE A 26 25.34 40.03 20.99
N SER A 27 25.91 41.04 20.33
CA SER A 27 25.47 42.43 20.44
C SER A 27 24.01 42.59 19.93
N SER A 28 23.26 43.52 20.54
CA SER A 28 21.86 43.77 20.22
C SER A 28 21.60 44.11 18.75
N LYS A 29 22.52 44.73 18.07
CA LYS A 29 22.44 45.04 16.62
C LYS A 29 22.50 43.80 15.73
N LYS A 30 23.11 42.72 16.20
CA LYS A 30 23.22 41.45 15.44
C LYS A 30 22.09 40.45 15.76
N ARG A 31 21.29 40.69 16.79
CA ARG A 31 20.22 39.75 17.22
C ARG A 31 19.20 39.47 16.12
N SER A 32 18.73 40.48 15.41
CA SER A 32 17.74 40.29 14.33
C SER A 32 18.35 39.52 13.16
N GLN A 33 19.59 39.75 12.83
CA GLN A 33 20.32 39.02 11.78
C GLN A 33 20.54 37.58 12.19
N MET A 34 20.90 37.33 13.46
CA MET A 34 21.10 36.00 14.00
C MET A 34 19.80 35.21 14.12
N HIS A 35 18.68 35.88 14.41
CA HIS A 35 17.37 35.25 14.39
C HIS A 35 16.97 34.77 12.98
N ARG A 36 17.26 35.55 11.94
CA ARG A 36 17.05 35.15 10.54
C ARG A 36 17.92 33.94 10.15
N LEU A 37 19.19 33.93 10.59
CA LEU A 37 20.11 32.81 10.35
C LEU A 37 19.63 31.52 11.04
N ARG A 38 19.14 31.60 12.28
CA ARG A 38 18.57 30.46 12.99
C ARG A 38 17.37 29.89 12.26
N LYS A 39 16.42 30.73 11.85
CA LYS A 39 15.26 30.30 11.05
C LYS A 39 15.68 29.65 9.73
N TRP A 40 16.71 30.16 9.09
CA TRP A 40 17.23 29.63 7.86
C TRP A 40 17.91 28.27 8.07
N GLN A 41 18.73 28.11 9.11
CA GLN A 41 19.35 26.85 9.50
C GLN A 41 18.30 25.78 9.86
N GLU A 42 17.26 26.19 10.59
CA GLU A 42 16.15 25.29 10.92
C GLU A 42 15.41 24.82 9.67
N ARG A 43 15.13 25.72 8.72
CA ARG A 43 14.50 25.38 7.43
C ARG A 43 15.34 24.40 6.61
N ILE A 44 16.66 24.62 6.54
CA ILE A 44 17.58 23.71 5.85
C ILE A 44 17.58 22.33 6.53
N ARG A 45 17.68 22.30 7.85
CA ARG A 45 17.67 21.07 8.61
C ARG A 45 16.37 20.27 8.39
N THR A 46 15.24 20.95 8.39
CA THR A 46 13.91 20.34 8.13
C THR A 46 13.83 19.82 6.71
N LYS A 47 14.33 20.58 5.73
CA LYS A 47 14.37 20.16 4.32
C LYS A 47 15.23 18.91 4.13
N ASP A 48 16.44 18.88 4.70
CA ASP A 48 17.34 17.74 4.61
C ASP A 48 16.76 16.49 5.28
N ALA A 49 16.07 16.65 6.40
CA ALA A 49 15.37 15.55 7.07
C ALA A 49 14.22 15.04 6.20
N GLY A 50 13.45 15.92 5.56
CA GLY A 50 12.39 15.56 4.64
C GLY A 50 12.90 14.80 3.42
N GLU A 51 14.03 15.22 2.85
CA GLU A 51 14.67 14.53 1.74
C GLU A 51 15.17 13.13 2.12
N ARG A 52 15.78 12.97 3.28
CA ARG A 52 16.20 11.65 3.78
C ARG A 52 15.01 10.72 3.99
N ASN A 53 13.93 11.22 4.57
CA ASN A 53 12.70 10.46 4.79
C ASN A 53 12.08 10.04 3.45
N LEU A 54 12.08 10.91 2.46
CA LEU A 54 11.60 10.61 1.12
C LEU A 54 12.44 9.51 0.47
N GLN A 55 13.78 9.59 0.53
CA GLN A 55 14.66 8.57 -0.03
C GLN A 55 14.45 7.21 0.64
N PHE A 56 14.30 7.18 1.96
CA PHE A 56 13.98 5.95 2.67
C PHE A 56 12.62 5.37 2.24
N ALA A 57 11.60 6.21 2.15
CA ALA A 57 10.27 5.77 1.70
C ALA A 57 10.28 5.21 0.28
N LEU A 58 10.99 5.84 -0.65
CA LEU A 58 11.11 5.38 -2.03
C LEU A 58 11.87 4.05 -2.10
N SER A 59 12.89 3.85 -1.27
CA SER A 59 13.59 2.58 -1.19
C SER A 59 12.71 1.46 -0.64
N GLU A 60 11.84 1.75 0.33
CA GLU A 60 10.86 0.80 0.85
C GLU A 60 9.81 0.43 -0.22
N VAL A 61 9.32 1.41 -0.99
CA VAL A 61 8.42 1.15 -2.12
C VAL A 61 9.08 0.22 -3.14
N ASP A 62 10.32 0.49 -3.52
CA ASP A 62 11.07 -0.35 -4.47
C ASP A 62 11.29 -1.76 -3.96
N ARG A 63 11.64 -1.91 -2.69
CA ARG A 63 11.82 -3.22 -2.06
C ARG A 63 10.54 -4.05 -2.08
N MET A 64 9.43 -3.46 -1.62
CA MET A 64 8.13 -4.14 -1.58
C MET A 64 7.62 -4.44 -2.99
N ALA A 65 7.73 -3.49 -3.90
CA ALA A 65 7.29 -3.65 -5.29
C ALA A 65 8.06 -4.77 -6.00
N SER A 66 9.37 -4.88 -5.76
CA SER A 66 10.20 -5.98 -6.28
C SER A 66 9.77 -7.32 -5.72
N ALA A 67 9.50 -7.40 -4.41
CA ALA A 67 9.03 -8.63 -3.75
C ALA A 67 7.65 -9.07 -4.26
N LEU A 68 6.78 -8.12 -4.59
CA LEU A 68 5.44 -8.40 -5.15
C LEU A 68 5.45 -8.64 -6.67
N GLY A 69 6.53 -8.31 -7.35
CA GLY A 69 6.61 -8.41 -8.80
C GLY A 69 5.69 -7.44 -9.55
N VAL A 70 5.39 -6.28 -8.97
CA VAL A 70 4.54 -5.28 -9.62
C VAL A 70 5.33 -4.42 -10.63
N PRO A 71 4.64 -3.92 -11.70
CA PRO A 71 5.30 -3.14 -12.74
C PRO A 71 5.87 -1.81 -12.26
N GLN A 72 6.78 -1.24 -13.06
CA GLN A 72 7.37 0.08 -12.81
C GLN A 72 6.32 1.20 -12.71
N SER A 73 5.25 1.13 -13.49
CA SER A 73 4.14 2.08 -13.44
C SER A 73 3.51 2.20 -12.05
N VAL A 74 3.37 1.07 -11.35
CA VAL A 74 2.85 1.04 -9.97
C VAL A 74 3.81 1.75 -9.01
N ARG A 75 5.13 1.52 -9.16
CA ARG A 75 6.16 2.19 -8.34
C ARG A 75 6.12 3.71 -8.52
N GLU A 76 5.97 4.16 -9.76
CA GLU A 76 5.89 5.59 -10.09
C GLU A 76 4.65 6.23 -9.45
N VAL A 77 3.50 5.59 -9.58
CA VAL A 77 2.25 6.06 -8.95
C VAL A 77 2.37 6.08 -7.43
N ALA A 78 2.95 5.04 -6.82
CA ALA A 78 3.19 4.99 -5.38
C ALA A 78 4.10 6.14 -4.92
N SER A 79 5.15 6.45 -5.68
CA SER A 79 6.06 7.57 -5.41
C SER A 79 5.34 8.91 -5.47
N VAL A 80 4.47 9.11 -6.45
CA VAL A 80 3.65 10.32 -6.57
C VAL A 80 2.69 10.47 -5.38
N ILE A 81 2.02 9.39 -4.99
CA ILE A 81 1.09 9.40 -3.84
C ILE A 81 1.86 9.73 -2.56
N TYR A 82 3.01 9.12 -2.34
CA TYR A 82 3.84 9.38 -1.17
C TYR A 82 4.29 10.85 -1.12
N ARG A 83 4.76 11.41 -2.24
CA ARG A 83 5.17 12.81 -2.33
C ARG A 83 4.02 13.78 -2.05
N ARG A 84 2.84 13.48 -2.53
CA ARG A 84 1.64 14.26 -2.20
C ARG A 84 1.33 14.21 -0.71
N ALA A 85 1.39 13.04 -0.10
CA ALA A 85 1.18 12.87 1.34
C ALA A 85 2.23 13.67 2.15
N LEU A 86 3.49 13.65 1.72
CA LEU A 86 4.56 14.42 2.34
C LEU A 86 4.31 15.94 2.23
N ASN A 87 3.94 16.42 1.05
CA ASN A 87 3.70 17.84 0.79
C ASN A 87 2.48 18.38 1.54
N GLU A 88 1.47 17.55 1.79
CA GLU A 88 0.28 17.91 2.55
C GLU A 88 0.40 17.60 4.06
N ASP A 89 1.61 17.28 4.53
CA ASP A 89 1.93 17.00 5.94
C ASP A 89 1.09 15.86 6.55
N LEU A 90 0.77 14.85 5.74
CA LEU A 90 -0.04 13.69 6.18
C LEU A 90 0.78 12.59 6.86
N ILE A 91 2.12 12.71 6.86
CA ILE A 91 3.03 11.70 7.44
C ILE A 91 3.20 11.93 8.94
N ARG A 92 2.93 13.13 9.41
CA ARG A 92 3.08 13.50 10.83
C ARG A 92 2.28 12.57 11.74
N GLY A 93 2.96 12.01 12.75
CA GLY A 93 2.35 11.07 13.68
C GLY A 93 2.15 9.66 13.12
N ARG A 94 2.67 9.37 11.94
CA ARG A 94 2.66 8.06 11.27
C ARG A 94 4.08 7.60 10.95
N SER A 95 4.25 6.29 10.79
CA SER A 95 5.53 5.74 10.35
C SER A 95 5.73 5.94 8.84
N ILE A 96 6.97 6.15 8.44
CA ILE A 96 7.35 6.24 7.02
C ILE A 96 7.02 4.91 6.33
N GLU A 97 7.28 3.79 6.99
CA GLU A 97 6.97 2.45 6.52
C GLU A 97 5.45 2.25 6.30
N GLY A 98 4.64 2.73 7.22
CA GLY A 98 3.18 2.67 7.11
C GLY A 98 2.66 3.48 5.93
N VAL A 99 3.13 4.71 5.76
CA VAL A 99 2.70 5.60 4.67
C VAL A 99 3.21 5.10 3.32
N SER A 100 4.45 4.63 3.22
CA SER A 100 5.00 4.08 1.97
C SER A 100 4.27 2.80 1.55
N THR A 101 3.92 1.95 2.51
CA THR A 101 3.12 0.74 2.23
C THR A 101 1.70 1.09 1.78
N ALA A 102 1.06 2.03 2.45
CA ALA A 102 -0.28 2.51 2.06
C ALA A 102 -0.28 3.15 0.66
N ALA A 103 0.77 3.90 0.32
CA ALA A 103 0.95 4.47 -1.00
C ALA A 103 1.11 3.40 -2.08
N LEU A 104 1.85 2.33 -1.81
CA LEU A 104 1.99 1.21 -2.72
C LEU A 104 0.66 0.46 -2.91
N TYR A 105 -0.07 0.22 -1.83
CA TYR A 105 -1.39 -0.40 -1.91
C TYR A 105 -2.37 0.44 -2.75
N ALA A 106 -2.40 1.75 -2.51
CA ALA A 106 -3.21 2.68 -3.28
C ALA A 106 -2.83 2.68 -4.77
N ALA A 107 -1.53 2.63 -5.08
CA ALA A 107 -1.03 2.57 -6.44
C ALA A 107 -1.44 1.27 -7.15
N CYS A 108 -1.35 0.14 -6.48
CA CYS A 108 -1.82 -1.15 -7.00
C CYS A 108 -3.31 -1.09 -7.36
N ARG A 109 -4.12 -0.54 -6.48
CA ARG A 109 -5.56 -0.38 -6.73
C ARG A 109 -5.84 0.56 -7.90
N LYS A 110 -5.14 1.68 -7.97
CA LYS A 110 -5.32 2.68 -9.02
C LYS A 110 -4.95 2.14 -10.40
N GLU A 111 -3.88 1.35 -10.48
CA GLU A 111 -3.43 0.72 -11.72
C GLU A 111 -4.17 -0.59 -12.05
N GLY A 112 -5.10 -1.01 -11.21
CA GLY A 112 -5.88 -2.24 -11.41
C GLY A 112 -5.05 -3.52 -11.26
N ILE A 113 -3.96 -3.48 -10.51
CA ILE A 113 -3.13 -4.65 -10.20
C ILE A 113 -3.73 -5.34 -8.97
N PRO A 114 -4.12 -6.63 -9.05
CA PRO A 114 -4.80 -7.31 -7.96
C PRO A 114 -3.80 -7.76 -6.89
N ARG A 115 -3.57 -6.92 -5.89
CA ARG A 115 -2.80 -7.24 -4.68
C ARG A 115 -3.65 -6.95 -3.45
N SER A 116 -3.82 -7.94 -2.57
CA SER A 116 -4.59 -7.80 -1.34
C SER A 116 -3.77 -7.14 -0.23
N LEU A 117 -4.45 -6.65 0.81
CA LEU A 117 -3.78 -6.13 2.01
C LEU A 117 -2.90 -7.20 2.67
N GLU A 118 -3.35 -8.46 2.67
CA GLU A 118 -2.60 -9.60 3.20
C GLU A 118 -1.27 -9.80 2.45
N GLU A 119 -1.30 -9.79 1.13
CA GLU A 119 -0.10 -9.95 0.31
C GLU A 119 0.90 -8.80 0.51
N ILE A 120 0.40 -7.59 0.58
CA ILE A 120 1.24 -6.40 0.84
C ILE A 120 1.80 -6.44 2.26
N SER A 121 1.00 -6.87 3.25
CA SER A 121 1.44 -7.03 4.62
C SER A 121 2.62 -8.00 4.77
N GLU A 122 2.65 -9.08 3.99
CA GLU A 122 3.75 -10.07 4.02
C GLU A 122 5.11 -9.48 3.62
N VAL A 123 5.13 -8.50 2.75
CA VAL A 123 6.37 -7.84 2.30
C VAL A 123 6.65 -6.52 3.03
N SER A 124 5.68 -6.01 3.78
CA SER A 124 5.78 -4.77 4.55
C SER A 124 6.38 -5.01 5.93
N ARG A 125 6.90 -3.94 6.52
CA ARG A 125 7.36 -3.90 7.92
C ARG A 125 6.25 -3.56 8.90
N VAL A 126 5.05 -3.25 8.42
CA VAL A 126 3.89 -2.90 9.24
C VAL A 126 2.76 -3.89 9.07
N GLU A 127 1.92 -4.00 10.09
CA GLU A 127 0.82 -4.93 10.11
C GLU A 127 -0.35 -4.50 9.22
N ARG A 128 -1.14 -5.47 8.76
CA ARG A 128 -2.32 -5.27 7.92
C ARG A 128 -3.28 -4.19 8.44
N LYS A 129 -3.54 -4.16 9.75
CA LYS A 129 -4.44 -3.17 10.36
C LYS A 129 -3.93 -1.74 10.21
N GLU A 130 -2.62 -1.54 10.39
CA GLU A 130 -1.98 -0.24 10.22
C GLU A 130 -2.01 0.18 8.75
N ILE A 131 -1.71 -0.74 7.83
CA ILE A 131 -1.77 -0.48 6.38
C ILE A 131 -3.16 -0.02 5.98
N GLY A 132 -4.20 -0.75 6.38
CA GLY A 132 -5.58 -0.42 6.05
C GLY A 132 -6.04 0.90 6.63
N ARG A 133 -5.64 1.21 7.86
CA ARG A 133 -5.96 2.46 8.54
C ARG A 133 -5.29 3.65 7.88
N THR A 134 -3.99 3.53 7.60
CA THR A 134 -3.19 4.56 6.93
C THR A 134 -3.68 4.78 5.50
N TYR A 135 -3.99 3.72 4.78
CA TYR A 135 -4.55 3.81 3.43
C TYR A 135 -5.88 4.59 3.40
N ARG A 136 -6.81 4.26 4.28
CA ARG A 136 -8.10 4.98 4.34
C ARG A 136 -7.90 6.46 4.63
N TYR A 137 -7.03 6.79 5.58
CA TYR A 137 -6.71 8.18 5.92
C TYR A 137 -6.11 8.94 4.73
N ILE A 138 -5.08 8.40 4.10
CA ILE A 138 -4.42 9.04 2.96
C ILE A 138 -5.36 9.16 1.76
N SER A 139 -6.13 8.13 1.45
CA SER A 139 -7.10 8.15 0.36
C SER A 139 -8.14 9.24 0.56
N GLN A 140 -8.63 9.41 1.78
CA GLN A 140 -9.60 10.44 2.13
C GLN A 140 -8.99 11.84 2.04
N GLU A 141 -7.83 12.07 2.65
CA GLU A 141 -7.17 13.38 2.69
C GLU A 141 -6.66 13.84 1.30
N LEU A 142 -6.18 12.93 0.48
CA LEU A 142 -5.75 13.24 -0.88
C LEU A 142 -6.88 13.21 -1.92
N GLY A 143 -8.08 12.82 -1.54
CA GLY A 143 -9.20 12.68 -2.44
C GLY A 143 -8.96 11.66 -3.54
N LEU A 144 -8.31 10.54 -3.22
CA LEU A 144 -8.05 9.48 -4.19
C LEU A 144 -9.35 8.75 -4.53
N GLU A 145 -9.77 8.83 -5.77
CA GLU A 145 -10.90 8.06 -6.26
C GLU A 145 -10.44 6.64 -6.58
N MET A 146 -10.96 5.68 -5.81
CA MET A 146 -10.67 4.26 -6.01
C MET A 146 -11.93 3.54 -6.47
N ARG A 147 -11.82 2.86 -7.61
CA ARG A 147 -12.87 1.96 -8.06
C ARG A 147 -12.87 0.71 -7.18
N PRO A 148 -14.04 0.11 -6.92
CA PRO A 148 -14.09 -1.21 -6.30
C PRO A 148 -13.23 -2.19 -7.08
N VAL A 149 -12.52 -3.07 -6.36
CA VAL A 149 -11.70 -4.10 -7.00
C VAL A 149 -12.63 -5.13 -7.65
N ASP A 150 -12.41 -5.40 -8.93
CA ASP A 150 -13.13 -6.45 -9.66
C ASP A 150 -12.56 -7.83 -9.26
N PRO A 151 -13.40 -8.72 -8.71
CA PRO A 151 -12.96 -10.07 -8.36
C PRO A 151 -12.37 -10.86 -9.53
N GLN A 152 -12.84 -10.63 -10.76
CA GLN A 152 -12.34 -11.30 -11.96
C GLN A 152 -10.84 -11.08 -12.19
N LYS A 153 -10.27 -9.99 -11.68
CA LYS A 153 -8.84 -9.70 -11.79
C LYS A 153 -7.96 -10.67 -11.01
N TYR A 154 -8.51 -11.34 -10.00
CA TYR A 154 -7.79 -12.36 -9.24
C TYR A 154 -7.82 -13.75 -9.91
N VAL A 155 -8.78 -14.00 -10.80
CA VAL A 155 -8.99 -15.32 -11.39
C VAL A 155 -7.76 -15.85 -12.14
N PRO A 156 -7.08 -15.09 -13.01
CA PRO A 156 -5.89 -15.60 -13.71
C PRO A 156 -4.78 -16.04 -12.76
N ARG A 157 -4.47 -15.23 -11.76
CA ARG A 157 -3.38 -15.50 -10.82
C ARG A 157 -3.68 -16.70 -9.93
N PHE A 158 -4.86 -16.74 -9.32
CA PHE A 158 -5.25 -17.86 -8.46
C PHE A 158 -5.34 -19.17 -9.25
N SER A 159 -5.87 -19.12 -10.46
CA SER A 159 -5.95 -20.29 -11.34
C SER A 159 -4.56 -20.80 -11.74
N SER A 160 -3.64 -19.88 -12.06
CA SER A 160 -2.26 -20.24 -12.39
C SER A 160 -1.55 -20.92 -11.21
N GLU A 161 -1.66 -20.36 -10.01
CA GLU A 161 -1.07 -20.93 -8.80
C GLU A 161 -1.66 -22.30 -8.43
N LEU A 162 -2.94 -22.52 -8.77
CA LEU A 162 -3.62 -23.81 -8.56
C LEU A 162 -3.44 -24.81 -9.72
N GLY A 163 -2.81 -24.39 -10.81
CA GLY A 163 -2.64 -25.23 -11.99
C GLY A 163 -3.95 -25.51 -12.74
N LEU A 164 -4.91 -24.58 -12.68
CA LEU A 164 -6.20 -24.70 -13.35
C LEU A 164 -6.17 -24.14 -14.77
N GLY A 165 -6.89 -24.77 -15.69
CA GLY A 165 -6.93 -24.39 -17.09
C GLY A 165 -7.89 -23.24 -17.41
N GLU A 166 -7.94 -22.88 -18.71
CA GLU A 166 -8.79 -21.78 -19.21
C GLU A 166 -10.29 -22.02 -19.04
N GLU A 167 -10.72 -23.28 -19.11
CA GLU A 167 -12.13 -23.64 -18.92
C GLU A 167 -12.61 -23.26 -17.52
N VAL A 168 -11.80 -23.55 -16.50
CA VAL A 168 -12.10 -23.17 -15.10
C VAL A 168 -12.10 -21.65 -14.96
N GLN A 169 -11.15 -20.95 -15.56
CA GLN A 169 -11.08 -19.49 -15.51
C GLN A 169 -12.32 -18.86 -16.15
N SER A 170 -12.73 -19.33 -17.31
CA SER A 170 -13.94 -18.86 -18.00
C SER A 170 -15.19 -19.09 -17.17
N LYS A 171 -15.31 -20.28 -16.57
CA LYS A 171 -16.44 -20.60 -15.71
C LYS A 171 -16.46 -19.75 -14.44
N ALA A 172 -15.32 -19.53 -13.82
CA ALA A 172 -15.20 -18.67 -12.65
C ALA A 172 -15.61 -17.23 -12.97
N ASN A 173 -15.15 -16.68 -14.11
CA ASN A 173 -15.56 -15.36 -14.57
C ASN A 173 -17.07 -15.25 -14.83
N GLU A 174 -17.67 -16.27 -15.43
CA GLU A 174 -19.11 -16.34 -15.64
C GLU A 174 -19.88 -16.31 -14.31
N ILE A 175 -19.44 -17.10 -13.33
CA ILE A 175 -20.05 -17.13 -11.99
C ILE A 175 -19.95 -15.75 -11.34
N ILE A 176 -18.78 -15.12 -11.36
CA ILE A 176 -18.57 -13.79 -10.76
C ILE A 176 -19.48 -12.76 -11.43
N GLU A 177 -19.49 -12.70 -12.73
CA GLU A 177 -20.28 -11.73 -13.50
C GLU A 177 -21.78 -11.89 -13.25
N THR A 178 -22.31 -13.11 -13.37
CA THR A 178 -23.72 -13.40 -13.18
C THR A 178 -24.18 -13.09 -11.75
N THR A 179 -23.42 -13.48 -10.75
CA THR A 179 -23.80 -13.27 -9.35
C THR A 179 -23.58 -11.83 -8.90
N ALA A 180 -22.57 -11.13 -9.44
CA ALA A 180 -22.36 -9.71 -9.18
C ALA A 180 -23.51 -8.85 -9.75
N ASP A 181 -24.03 -9.19 -10.92
CA ASP A 181 -25.20 -8.54 -11.51
C ASP A 181 -26.46 -8.70 -10.66
N GLN A 182 -26.54 -9.75 -9.86
CA GLN A 182 -27.62 -9.97 -8.88
C GLN A 182 -27.36 -9.26 -7.54
N GLY A 183 -26.29 -8.50 -7.41
CA GLY A 183 -25.96 -7.73 -6.22
C GLY A 183 -25.26 -8.52 -5.10
N LEU A 184 -24.85 -9.76 -5.33
CA LEU A 184 -24.24 -10.63 -4.31
C LEU A 184 -22.82 -10.19 -3.92
N LEU A 185 -22.14 -9.42 -4.75
CA LEU A 185 -20.79 -8.94 -4.48
C LEU A 185 -20.75 -7.82 -3.41
N SER A 186 -21.85 -7.10 -3.22
CA SER A 186 -21.91 -5.95 -2.32
C SER A 186 -21.53 -6.34 -0.88
N GLY A 187 -20.57 -5.62 -0.30
CA GLY A 187 -20.10 -5.87 1.06
C GLY A 187 -19.22 -7.12 1.23
N LYS A 188 -18.83 -7.77 0.14
CA LYS A 188 -17.99 -8.97 0.16
C LYS A 188 -16.55 -8.66 -0.21
N SER A 189 -15.60 -9.43 0.31
CA SER A 189 -14.19 -9.35 -0.08
C SER A 189 -14.00 -9.81 -1.52
N PRO A 190 -13.34 -9.03 -2.39
CA PRO A 190 -13.08 -9.44 -3.77
C PRO A 190 -12.26 -10.74 -3.87
N THR A 191 -11.26 -10.91 -2.99
CA THR A 191 -10.43 -12.12 -2.96
C THR A 191 -11.23 -13.34 -2.55
N GLY A 192 -12.06 -13.24 -1.52
CA GLY A 192 -12.92 -14.31 -1.06
C GLY A 192 -13.98 -14.69 -2.11
N TYR A 193 -14.53 -13.69 -2.78
CA TYR A 193 -15.51 -13.88 -3.84
C TYR A 193 -14.91 -14.60 -5.05
N ALA A 194 -13.72 -14.18 -5.50
CA ALA A 194 -12.99 -14.83 -6.58
C ALA A 194 -12.58 -16.26 -6.23
N ALA A 195 -12.07 -16.47 -5.01
CA ALA A 195 -11.68 -17.80 -4.53
C ALA A 195 -12.87 -18.79 -4.53
N ALA A 196 -14.02 -18.34 -4.06
CA ALA A 196 -15.22 -19.16 -4.05
C ALA A 196 -15.68 -19.53 -5.47
N ALA A 197 -15.64 -18.58 -6.40
CA ALA A 197 -15.98 -18.80 -7.80
C ALA A 197 -15.03 -19.80 -8.48
N ILE A 198 -13.74 -19.71 -8.19
CA ILE A 198 -12.72 -20.65 -8.70
C ILE A 198 -12.95 -22.04 -8.12
N TYR A 199 -13.24 -22.14 -6.82
CA TYR A 199 -13.60 -23.42 -6.20
C TYR A 199 -14.81 -24.06 -6.89
N ALA A 200 -15.89 -23.30 -7.05
CA ALA A 200 -17.09 -23.77 -7.74
C ALA A 200 -16.80 -24.21 -9.18
N ALA A 201 -16.07 -23.39 -9.93
CA ALA A 201 -15.68 -23.69 -11.31
C ALA A 201 -14.81 -24.95 -11.41
N SER A 202 -13.90 -25.15 -10.48
CA SER A 202 -13.04 -26.34 -10.43
C SER A 202 -13.87 -27.63 -10.27
N LEU A 203 -14.93 -27.59 -9.47
CA LEU A 203 -15.84 -28.72 -9.31
C LEU A 203 -16.66 -28.95 -10.58
N LEU A 204 -17.17 -27.89 -11.20
CA LEU A 204 -18.01 -27.97 -12.39
C LEU A 204 -17.25 -28.44 -13.65
N CYS A 205 -15.97 -28.12 -13.74
CA CYS A 205 -15.11 -28.46 -14.87
C CYS A 205 -14.28 -29.73 -14.65
N ASN A 206 -14.56 -30.52 -13.60
CA ASN A 206 -13.82 -31.74 -13.25
C ASN A 206 -12.33 -31.58 -12.99
N GLU A 207 -11.90 -30.39 -12.61
CA GLU A 207 -10.53 -30.08 -12.15
C GLU A 207 -10.51 -29.81 -10.64
N LYS A 208 -11.08 -30.73 -9.86
CA LYS A 208 -11.33 -30.60 -8.42
C LYS A 208 -10.12 -30.04 -7.64
N LYS A 209 -10.39 -28.98 -6.90
CA LYS A 209 -9.53 -28.48 -5.83
C LYS A 209 -10.28 -28.49 -4.50
N THR A 210 -9.55 -28.67 -3.41
CA THR A 210 -10.15 -28.60 -2.07
C THR A 210 -10.36 -27.15 -1.65
N GLN A 211 -11.29 -26.93 -0.71
CA GLN A 211 -11.46 -25.60 -0.12
C GLN A 211 -10.17 -25.09 0.51
N ARG A 212 -9.39 -25.98 1.14
CA ARG A 212 -8.13 -25.65 1.76
C ARG A 212 -7.06 -25.19 0.77
N GLU A 213 -6.91 -25.92 -0.35
CA GLU A 213 -5.96 -25.52 -1.41
C GLU A 213 -6.27 -24.12 -1.96
N VAL A 214 -7.54 -23.84 -2.23
CA VAL A 214 -7.99 -22.55 -2.73
C VAL A 214 -7.84 -21.46 -1.66
N ALA A 215 -8.17 -21.78 -0.42
CA ALA A 215 -8.01 -20.86 0.72
C ALA A 215 -6.54 -20.43 0.92
N ASP A 216 -5.61 -21.37 0.82
CA ASP A 216 -4.18 -21.13 0.97
C ASP A 216 -3.64 -20.19 -0.13
N VAL A 217 -4.05 -20.40 -1.38
CA VAL A 217 -3.66 -19.56 -2.52
C VAL A 217 -4.24 -18.15 -2.41
N ALA A 218 -5.52 -18.04 -2.10
CA ALA A 218 -6.23 -16.75 -2.01
C ALA A 218 -5.99 -16.01 -0.68
N GLN A 219 -5.35 -16.66 0.29
CA GLN A 219 -5.14 -16.14 1.65
C GLN A 219 -6.45 -15.72 2.34
N VAL A 220 -7.44 -16.56 2.22
CA VAL A 220 -8.74 -16.42 2.88
C VAL A 220 -9.03 -17.68 3.71
N THR A 221 -10.04 -17.61 4.57
CA THR A 221 -10.45 -18.78 5.36
C THR A 221 -11.32 -19.74 4.53
N GLU A 222 -11.27 -21.02 4.86
CA GLU A 222 -12.17 -22.02 4.25
C GLU A 222 -13.65 -21.71 4.49
N VAL A 223 -13.96 -21.11 5.64
CA VAL A 223 -15.32 -20.66 5.97
C VAL A 223 -15.81 -19.60 4.99
N THR A 224 -14.96 -18.64 4.63
CA THR A 224 -15.29 -17.62 3.63
C THR A 224 -15.58 -18.26 2.28
N ILE A 225 -14.77 -19.20 1.81
CA ILE A 225 -14.98 -19.91 0.56
C ILE A 225 -16.31 -20.66 0.60
N ARG A 226 -16.57 -21.38 1.66
CA ARG A 226 -17.82 -22.15 1.83
C ARG A 226 -19.06 -21.25 1.76
N ASN A 227 -19.06 -20.16 2.51
CA ASN A 227 -20.22 -19.25 2.54
C ASN A 227 -20.45 -18.59 1.19
N ARG A 228 -19.39 -18.09 0.54
CA ARG A 228 -19.50 -17.43 -0.78
C ARG A 228 -19.87 -18.44 -1.88
N TYR A 229 -19.28 -19.63 -1.85
CA TYR A 229 -19.57 -20.71 -2.77
C TYR A 229 -21.07 -21.11 -2.74
N GLN A 230 -21.64 -21.30 -1.57
CA GLN A 230 -23.05 -21.66 -1.43
C GLN A 230 -23.98 -20.58 -1.99
N GLU A 231 -23.72 -19.32 -1.66
CA GLU A 231 -24.47 -18.18 -2.20
C GLU A 231 -24.41 -18.11 -3.72
N GLN A 232 -23.21 -18.30 -4.29
CA GLN A 232 -23.00 -18.26 -5.74
C GLN A 232 -23.70 -19.40 -6.47
N ILE A 233 -23.61 -20.61 -5.96
CA ILE A 233 -24.24 -21.79 -6.55
C ILE A 233 -25.76 -21.68 -6.52
N GLU A 234 -26.33 -21.24 -5.41
CA GLU A 234 -27.77 -21.00 -5.31
C GLU A 234 -28.25 -19.96 -6.32
N ALA A 235 -27.49 -18.85 -6.44
CA ALA A 235 -27.82 -17.78 -7.39
C ALA A 235 -27.72 -18.22 -8.86
N MET A 236 -26.84 -19.15 -9.16
CA MET A 236 -26.69 -19.73 -10.51
C MET A 236 -27.76 -20.81 -10.80
N GLY A 237 -28.58 -21.19 -9.81
CA GLY A 237 -29.59 -22.27 -9.96
C GLY A 237 -28.97 -23.66 -10.10
N ILE A 238 -27.75 -23.86 -9.67
CA ILE A 238 -27.05 -25.13 -9.70
C ILE A 238 -27.36 -25.85 -8.39
N HIS A 239 -28.08 -26.95 -8.47
CA HIS A 239 -28.32 -27.83 -7.33
C HIS A 239 -27.22 -28.88 -7.25
N ALA A 240 -26.54 -28.92 -6.08
CA ALA A 240 -25.50 -29.91 -5.80
C ALA A 240 -26.11 -31.30 -5.52
#